data_0114e8b82bd1adf7bb23ded9810d5cfc
#
_entry.id   0114e8b82bd1adf7bb23ded9810d5cfc
#
_cell.length_a   1.000
_cell.length_b   1.000
_cell.length_c   1.000
_cell.angle_alpha   90.00
_cell.angle_beta   90.00
_cell.angle_gamma   90.00
#
_symmetry.space_group_name_H-M   'P 1'
#
loop_
_entity.id
_entity.type
_entity.pdbx_description
1 polymer ?
#
loop_
_entity_poly.entity_id
_entity_poly.type
_entity_poly.pdbx_seq_one_letter_code
_entity_poly.pdbx_strand_id
1 'polypeptide(L)'
;MEKKIITISREFGSGGRTIGRMVAERLGIPFYDKELVEQIALESGFAEKFVEEHGEHAPGKTLFAYAFAPQGVPGVMNGMSTSDFLWHIQCGVILQLADKGPCVIVGRNADYILKDREDVLHTYIHADMDYRADRIVRLYGESEKSPEARLSEKDKRRRVHYQHYTGRTWGTAQNYDLCLNSGNIGIDACVEIILSAVNSSK
;
A
#
# COMPACT_ATOMS: atom_id res chain seq x y z
N MET A 1 3.48 4.45 -24.16
CA MET A 1 2.42 3.43 -23.85
C MET A 1 1.48 4.05 -22.83
N GLU A 2 0.18 3.89 -23.01
CA GLU A 2 -0.84 4.49 -22.13
C GLU A 2 -0.73 3.91 -20.71
N LYS A 3 -0.61 4.76 -19.69
CA LYS A 3 -0.59 4.34 -18.29
C LYS A 3 -2.01 4.02 -17.85
N LYS A 4 -2.27 2.77 -17.50
CA LYS A 4 -3.61 2.26 -17.14
C LYS A 4 -3.76 1.99 -15.66
N ILE A 5 -2.67 1.61 -15.01
CA ILE A 5 -2.63 1.25 -13.60
C ILE A 5 -1.85 2.32 -12.85
N ILE A 6 -2.34 2.72 -11.69
CA ILE A 6 -1.68 3.69 -10.84
C ILE A 6 -1.44 3.05 -9.48
N THR A 7 -0.18 2.92 -9.07
CA THR A 7 0.15 2.50 -7.72
C THR A 7 0.46 3.70 -6.84
N ILE A 8 -0.04 3.71 -5.60
CA ILE A 8 0.20 4.80 -4.66
C ILE A 8 0.84 4.26 -3.38
N SER A 9 2.16 4.37 -3.29
CA SER A 9 2.90 4.25 -2.05
C SER A 9 2.81 5.57 -1.28
N ARG A 10 2.77 5.52 0.06
CA ARG A 10 2.44 6.72 0.83
C ARG A 10 2.92 6.65 2.28
N GLU A 11 3.40 7.76 2.83
CA GLU A 11 3.57 7.93 4.26
C GLU A 11 2.21 7.98 4.98
N PHE A 12 2.14 7.54 6.24
CA PHE A 12 0.92 7.66 7.03
C PHE A 12 0.61 9.13 7.31
N GLY A 13 -0.62 9.54 7.10
CA GLY A 13 -1.05 10.93 7.26
C GLY A 13 -0.81 11.84 6.06
N SER A 14 -0.03 11.43 5.03
CA SER A 14 0.24 12.25 3.85
C SER A 14 -0.96 12.48 2.90
N GLY A 15 -2.07 11.79 3.12
CA GLY A 15 -3.24 11.93 2.22
C GLY A 15 -3.21 11.04 0.98
N GLY A 16 -2.21 10.18 0.79
CA GLY A 16 -2.08 9.34 -0.40
C GLY A 16 -3.32 8.47 -0.68
N ARG A 17 -4.02 7.98 0.36
CA ARG A 17 -5.29 7.27 0.21
C ARG A 17 -6.40 8.15 -0.36
N THR A 18 -6.50 9.39 0.13
CA THR A 18 -7.48 10.38 -0.35
C THR A 18 -7.19 10.73 -1.81
N ILE A 19 -5.93 11.01 -2.14
CA ILE A 19 -5.46 11.29 -3.50
C ILE A 19 -5.82 10.12 -4.43
N GLY A 20 -5.49 8.89 -4.05
CA GLY A 20 -5.79 7.71 -4.87
C GLY A 20 -7.27 7.53 -5.16
N ARG A 21 -8.12 7.75 -4.16
CA ARG A 21 -9.58 7.69 -4.34
C ARG A 21 -10.05 8.76 -5.32
N MET A 22 -9.62 10.01 -5.15
CA MET A 22 -10.00 11.11 -6.04
C MET A 22 -9.50 10.88 -7.47
N VAL A 23 -8.29 10.35 -7.66
CA VAL A 23 -7.78 9.98 -8.98
C VAL A 23 -8.66 8.89 -9.62
N ALA A 24 -9.01 7.85 -8.88
CA ALA A 24 -9.87 6.77 -9.38
C ALA A 24 -11.26 7.27 -9.78
N GLU A 25 -11.88 8.11 -8.93
CA GLU A 25 -13.18 8.75 -9.21
C GLU A 25 -13.14 9.62 -10.47
N ARG A 26 -12.09 10.43 -10.63
CA ARG A 26 -11.90 11.30 -11.80
C ARG A 26 -11.68 10.54 -13.11
N LEU A 27 -11.02 9.38 -13.04
CA LEU A 27 -10.78 8.50 -14.19
C LEU A 27 -11.92 7.50 -14.43
N GLY A 28 -12.87 7.35 -13.50
CA GLY A 28 -13.94 6.35 -13.58
C GLY A 28 -13.43 4.92 -13.53
N ILE A 29 -12.34 4.66 -12.78
CA ILE A 29 -11.70 3.34 -12.66
C ILE A 29 -11.76 2.81 -11.22
N PRO A 30 -11.66 1.47 -11.01
CA PRO A 30 -11.66 0.87 -9.68
C PRO A 30 -10.55 1.40 -8.77
N PHE A 31 -10.87 1.49 -7.48
CA PHE A 31 -9.96 1.87 -6.40
C PHE A 31 -9.80 0.71 -5.43
N TYR A 32 -8.58 0.24 -5.22
CA TYR A 32 -8.26 -0.89 -4.35
C TYR A 32 -7.39 -0.47 -3.16
N ASP A 33 -7.94 -0.57 -1.95
CA ASP A 33 -7.29 -0.32 -0.67
C ASP A 33 -7.81 -1.32 0.39
N LYS A 34 -9.02 -1.15 0.94
CA LYS A 34 -9.64 -2.12 1.84
C LYS A 34 -10.13 -3.37 1.09
N GLU A 35 -10.69 -3.18 -0.07
CA GLU A 35 -11.15 -4.24 -0.95
C GLU A 35 -10.03 -5.23 -1.31
N LEU A 36 -8.79 -4.72 -1.39
CA LEU A 36 -7.60 -5.56 -1.55
C LEU A 36 -7.35 -6.45 -0.32
N VAL A 37 -7.55 -5.89 0.89
CA VAL A 37 -7.43 -6.67 2.15
C VAL A 37 -8.49 -7.76 2.22
N GLU A 38 -9.74 -7.44 1.88
CA GLU A 38 -10.86 -8.38 1.83
C GLU A 38 -10.58 -9.54 0.86
N GLN A 39 -10.06 -9.24 -0.33
CA GLN A 39 -9.73 -10.26 -1.31
C GLN A 39 -8.54 -11.14 -0.88
N ILE A 40 -7.50 -10.56 -0.28
CA ILE A 40 -6.39 -11.34 0.31
C ILE A 40 -6.89 -12.22 1.43
N ALA A 41 -7.80 -11.73 2.29
CA ALA A 41 -8.40 -12.51 3.36
C ALA A 41 -9.18 -13.71 2.82
N LEU A 42 -10.01 -13.48 1.80
CA LEU A 42 -10.79 -14.53 1.16
C LEU A 42 -9.89 -15.62 0.55
N GLU A 43 -8.87 -15.23 -0.20
CA GLU A 43 -7.97 -16.17 -0.89
C GLU A 43 -7.01 -16.89 0.07
N SER A 44 -6.60 -16.25 1.15
CA SER A 44 -5.72 -16.85 2.16
C SER A 44 -6.44 -17.71 3.20
N GLY A 45 -7.76 -17.54 3.35
CA GLY A 45 -8.56 -18.13 4.43
C GLY A 45 -8.33 -17.50 5.81
N PHE A 46 -7.61 -16.39 5.91
CA PHE A 46 -7.43 -15.63 7.16
C PHE A 46 -8.54 -14.60 7.36
N ALA A 47 -8.80 -14.22 8.62
CA ALA A 47 -9.70 -13.12 8.90
C ALA A 47 -9.13 -11.78 8.39
N GLU A 48 -9.98 -10.89 7.87
CA GLU A 48 -9.58 -9.57 7.35
C GLU A 48 -8.73 -8.77 8.35
N LYS A 49 -9.14 -8.76 9.63
CA LYS A 49 -8.38 -8.11 10.70
C LYS A 49 -6.96 -8.66 10.81
N PHE A 50 -6.77 -9.96 10.64
CA PHE A 50 -5.46 -10.58 10.65
C PHE A 50 -4.63 -10.15 9.44
N VAL A 51 -5.22 -10.10 8.25
CA VAL A 51 -4.57 -9.62 7.02
C VAL A 51 -4.21 -8.14 7.12
N GLU A 52 -5.09 -7.31 7.71
CA GLU A 52 -4.82 -5.89 7.94
C GLU A 52 -3.65 -5.67 8.90
N GLU A 53 -3.61 -6.43 10.00
CA GLU A 53 -2.57 -6.32 11.02
C GLU A 53 -1.22 -6.90 10.57
N HIS A 54 -1.20 -8.01 9.83
CA HIS A 54 0.01 -8.77 9.49
C HIS A 54 0.48 -8.59 8.05
N GLY A 55 -0.39 -8.20 7.14
CA GLY A 55 -0.06 -8.07 5.71
C GLY A 55 0.89 -6.91 5.36
N GLU A 56 1.22 -6.03 6.31
CA GLU A 56 2.28 -5.01 6.20
C GLU A 56 3.37 -5.22 7.28
N HIS A 57 3.50 -6.44 7.86
CA HIS A 57 4.57 -6.78 8.80
C HIS A 57 5.58 -7.72 8.13
N ALA A 58 6.87 -7.41 8.32
CA ALA A 58 7.92 -8.37 8.01
C ALA A 58 7.88 -9.54 9.00
N PRO A 59 8.30 -10.76 8.61
CA PRO A 59 8.37 -11.90 9.51
C PRO A 59 9.18 -11.56 10.77
N GLY A 60 8.54 -11.63 11.93
CA GLY A 60 9.24 -11.49 13.22
C GLY A 60 10.00 -12.77 13.54
N LYS A 61 11.12 -12.67 14.24
CA LYS A 61 11.88 -13.83 14.79
C LYS A 61 11.13 -14.57 15.91
N THR A 62 9.82 -14.42 16.03
CA THR A 62 9.03 -14.93 17.15
C THR A 62 8.50 -16.31 16.83
N LEU A 63 8.87 -17.30 17.62
CA LEU A 63 8.33 -18.68 17.60
C LEU A 63 6.78 -18.75 17.68
N PHE A 64 6.12 -17.67 18.04
CA PHE A 64 4.67 -17.56 18.16
C PHE A 64 3.93 -17.44 16.82
N ALA A 65 4.60 -17.16 15.70
CA ALA A 65 3.95 -17.09 14.38
C ALA A 65 3.31 -18.44 13.95
N TYR A 66 3.77 -19.54 14.52
CA TYR A 66 3.20 -20.89 14.26
C TYR A 66 2.00 -21.23 15.14
N ALA A 67 1.78 -20.52 16.24
CA ALA A 67 0.76 -20.89 17.25
C ALA A 67 -0.66 -20.42 16.89
N PHE A 68 -0.80 -19.51 15.94
CA PHE A 68 -2.09 -18.92 15.55
C PHE A 68 -2.50 -19.24 14.10
N ALA A 69 -1.89 -20.25 13.49
CA ALA A 69 -2.42 -20.78 12.24
C ALA A 69 -3.84 -21.32 12.50
N PRO A 70 -4.87 -20.94 11.70
CA PRO A 70 -6.20 -21.50 11.87
C PRO A 70 -6.11 -23.03 11.85
N GLN A 71 -6.62 -23.68 12.88
CA GLN A 71 -6.76 -25.14 12.88
C GLN A 71 -7.72 -25.50 11.75
N GLY A 72 -7.20 -25.96 10.63
CA GLY A 72 -8.04 -26.40 9.51
C GLY A 72 -7.48 -26.15 8.11
N VAL A 73 -6.26 -25.59 7.99
CA VAL A 73 -5.58 -25.48 6.69
C VAL A 73 -4.31 -26.34 6.69
N PRO A 74 -4.41 -27.69 6.79
CA PRO A 74 -3.25 -28.58 6.70
C PRO A 74 -2.77 -28.59 5.24
N GLY A 75 -1.49 -28.28 5.04
CA GLY A 75 -0.83 -28.45 3.74
C GLY A 75 -0.80 -27.24 2.81
N VAL A 76 -1.48 -26.14 3.13
CA VAL A 76 -1.51 -24.94 2.24
C VAL A 76 -0.25 -24.10 2.38
N MET A 77 0.41 -24.09 3.54
CA MET A 77 1.57 -23.23 3.79
C MET A 77 2.90 -23.85 3.32
N ASN A 78 2.97 -25.11 2.92
CA ASN A 78 4.17 -25.79 2.37
C ASN A 78 5.48 -25.45 3.11
N GLY A 79 5.44 -25.28 4.43
CA GLY A 79 6.60 -24.88 5.23
C GLY A 79 6.93 -23.38 5.21
N MET A 80 6.14 -22.54 4.54
CA MET A 80 6.28 -21.08 4.58
C MET A 80 5.85 -20.51 5.93
N SER A 81 6.44 -19.37 6.32
CA SER A 81 5.88 -18.58 7.40
C SER A 81 4.53 -17.98 7.01
N THR A 82 3.68 -17.68 8.00
CA THR A 82 2.39 -17.01 7.75
C THR A 82 2.56 -15.69 6.96
N SER A 83 3.61 -14.93 7.24
CA SER A 83 3.89 -13.69 6.53
C SER A 83 4.30 -13.92 5.07
N ASP A 84 5.11 -14.95 4.80
CA ASP A 84 5.50 -15.29 3.42
C ASP A 84 4.32 -15.85 2.63
N PHE A 85 3.45 -16.63 3.26
CA PHE A 85 2.23 -17.09 2.64
C PHE A 85 1.29 -15.94 2.28
N LEU A 86 1.05 -14.99 3.21
CA LEU A 86 0.28 -13.78 2.93
C LEU A 86 0.89 -12.92 1.83
N TRP A 87 2.23 -12.81 1.80
CA TRP A 87 2.93 -12.11 0.73
C TRP A 87 2.68 -12.77 -0.64
N HIS A 88 2.76 -14.10 -0.71
CA HIS A 88 2.51 -14.82 -1.95
C HIS A 88 1.08 -14.61 -2.47
N ILE A 89 0.08 -14.74 -1.60
CA ILE A 89 -1.32 -14.46 -1.95
C ILE A 89 -1.50 -13.00 -2.40
N GLN A 90 -0.91 -12.06 -1.66
CA GLN A 90 -0.96 -10.63 -2.01
C GLN A 90 -0.40 -10.35 -3.41
N CYS A 91 0.71 -10.96 -3.78
CA CYS A 91 1.28 -10.84 -5.12
C CYS A 91 0.28 -11.34 -6.18
N GLY A 92 -0.30 -12.52 -5.97
CA GLY A 92 -1.30 -13.09 -6.88
C GLY A 92 -2.51 -12.18 -7.07
N VAL A 93 -3.09 -11.70 -5.96
CA VAL A 93 -4.25 -10.79 -5.99
C VAL A 93 -3.93 -9.49 -6.76
N ILE A 94 -2.80 -8.85 -6.47
CA ILE A 94 -2.41 -7.60 -7.13
C ILE A 94 -2.20 -7.79 -8.63
N LEU A 95 -1.55 -8.88 -9.05
CA LEU A 95 -1.38 -9.20 -10.47
C LEU A 95 -2.72 -9.44 -11.15
N GLN A 96 -3.63 -10.22 -10.55
CA GLN A 96 -4.96 -10.46 -11.08
C GLN A 96 -5.79 -9.18 -11.21
N LEU A 97 -5.72 -8.26 -10.23
CA LEU A 97 -6.43 -6.98 -10.31
C LEU A 97 -5.88 -6.10 -11.43
N ALA A 98 -4.56 -6.08 -11.59
CA ALA A 98 -3.89 -5.36 -12.67
C ALA A 98 -4.25 -5.91 -14.07
N ASP A 99 -4.48 -7.22 -14.19
CA ASP A 99 -4.87 -7.87 -15.45
C ASP A 99 -6.36 -7.66 -15.80
N LYS A 100 -7.21 -7.37 -14.81
CA LYS A 100 -8.63 -7.04 -15.06
C LYS A 100 -8.83 -5.71 -15.80
N GLY A 101 -7.86 -4.80 -15.74
CA GLY A 101 -7.93 -3.51 -16.45
C GLY A 101 -7.43 -2.31 -15.63
N PRO A 102 -7.74 -1.09 -16.10
CA PRO A 102 -7.31 0.14 -15.42
C PRO A 102 -7.79 0.19 -13.97
N CYS A 103 -6.89 0.57 -13.05
CA CYS A 103 -7.22 0.68 -11.63
C CYS A 103 -6.21 1.53 -10.85
N VAL A 104 -6.61 1.93 -9.65
CA VAL A 104 -5.71 2.55 -8.64
C VAL A 104 -5.53 1.58 -7.48
N ILE A 105 -4.29 1.25 -7.15
CA ILE A 105 -3.92 0.35 -6.04
C ILE A 105 -3.10 1.11 -5.00
N VAL A 106 -3.53 1.07 -3.73
CA VAL A 106 -2.88 1.82 -2.65
C VAL A 106 -2.10 0.90 -1.72
N GLY A 107 -0.78 1.07 -1.67
CA GLY A 107 0.14 0.35 -0.78
C GLY A 107 0.39 -1.10 -1.17
N ARG A 108 0.63 -1.95 -0.15
CA ARG A 108 0.84 -3.39 -0.31
C ARG A 108 2.00 -3.75 -1.25
N ASN A 109 2.99 -2.87 -1.36
CA ASN A 109 4.14 -3.02 -2.27
C ASN A 109 3.72 -3.21 -3.75
N ALA A 110 2.56 -2.71 -4.15
CA ALA A 110 2.07 -2.83 -5.52
C ALA A 110 3.03 -2.20 -6.54
N ASP A 111 3.74 -1.15 -6.16
CA ASP A 111 4.80 -0.54 -6.95
C ASP A 111 5.92 -1.54 -7.30
N TYR A 112 6.30 -2.40 -6.36
CA TYR A 112 7.31 -3.43 -6.60
C TYR A 112 6.74 -4.65 -7.34
N ILE A 113 5.55 -5.10 -6.97
CA ILE A 113 4.91 -6.27 -7.59
C ILE A 113 4.67 -6.03 -9.09
N LEU A 114 4.33 -4.80 -9.46
CA LEU A 114 4.05 -4.40 -10.84
C LEU A 114 5.21 -3.69 -11.55
N LYS A 115 6.43 -3.72 -10.99
CA LYS A 115 7.59 -2.96 -11.46
C LYS A 115 8.03 -3.27 -12.90
N ASP A 116 7.71 -4.45 -13.40
CA ASP A 116 8.09 -4.90 -14.74
C ASP A 116 7.01 -4.61 -15.79
N ARG A 117 5.90 -3.97 -15.41
CA ARG A 117 4.82 -3.58 -16.32
C ARG A 117 5.02 -2.14 -16.81
N GLU A 118 4.97 -1.96 -18.10
CA GLU A 118 5.14 -0.65 -18.74
C GLU A 118 3.88 0.25 -18.66
N ASP A 119 2.71 -0.33 -18.43
CA ASP A 119 1.42 0.36 -18.34
C ASP A 119 1.08 0.85 -16.92
N VAL A 120 2.05 0.88 -16.00
CA VAL A 120 1.87 1.33 -14.61
C VAL A 120 2.53 2.68 -14.38
N LEU A 121 1.85 3.56 -13.66
CA LEU A 121 2.40 4.79 -13.08
C LEU A 121 2.64 4.57 -11.59
N HIS A 122 3.90 4.57 -11.17
CA HIS A 122 4.28 4.41 -9.77
C HIS A 122 4.38 5.75 -9.07
N THR A 123 3.56 5.99 -8.04
CA THR A 123 3.52 7.26 -7.32
C THR A 123 3.83 7.08 -5.83
N TYR A 124 4.62 7.99 -5.27
CA TYR A 124 4.89 8.09 -3.84
C TYR A 124 4.39 9.42 -3.27
N ILE A 125 3.55 9.36 -2.21
CA ILE A 125 3.01 10.55 -1.56
C ILE A 125 3.61 10.69 -0.17
N HIS A 126 4.25 11.83 0.08
CA HIS A 126 4.82 12.18 1.37
C HIS A 126 4.36 13.56 1.84
N ALA A 127 4.64 13.90 3.09
CA ALA A 127 4.48 15.25 3.61
C ALA A 127 5.31 15.42 4.89
N ASP A 128 5.50 16.66 5.30
CA ASP A 128 6.22 16.98 6.54
C ASP A 128 5.51 16.42 7.78
N MET A 129 6.27 16.16 8.82
CA MET A 129 5.78 15.52 10.04
C MET A 129 4.61 16.28 10.66
N ASP A 130 4.74 17.61 10.79
CA ASP A 130 3.73 18.47 11.41
C ASP A 130 2.40 18.44 10.64
N TYR A 131 2.46 18.55 9.32
CA TYR A 131 1.27 18.44 8.46
C TYR A 131 0.56 17.10 8.64
N ARG A 132 1.34 16.00 8.69
CA ARG A 132 0.80 14.65 8.86
C ARG A 132 0.22 14.44 10.26
N ALA A 133 0.88 14.99 11.30
CA ALA A 133 0.43 14.94 12.68
C ALA A 133 -0.94 15.62 12.84
N ASP A 134 -1.07 16.84 12.39
CA ASP A 134 -2.33 17.58 12.39
C ASP A 134 -3.43 16.83 11.62
N ARG A 135 -3.06 16.28 10.46
CA ARG A 135 -4.02 15.56 9.63
C ARG A 135 -4.55 14.29 10.29
N ILE A 136 -3.72 13.49 10.95
CA ILE A 136 -4.19 12.27 11.60
C ILE A 136 -5.03 12.55 12.85
N VAL A 137 -4.77 13.64 13.57
CA VAL A 137 -5.61 14.07 14.68
C VAL A 137 -7.00 14.48 14.17
N ARG A 138 -7.07 15.29 13.11
CA ARG A 138 -8.36 15.69 12.51
C ARG A 138 -9.18 14.52 11.99
N LEU A 139 -8.54 13.48 11.46
CA LEU A 139 -9.24 12.35 10.82
C LEU A 139 -9.56 11.19 11.77
N TYR A 140 -8.70 10.96 12.75
CA TYR A 140 -8.76 9.77 13.61
C TYR A 140 -8.82 10.09 15.10
N GLY A 141 -8.80 11.37 15.46
CA GLY A 141 -8.84 11.83 16.85
C GLY A 141 -7.52 11.66 17.59
N GLU A 142 -7.56 12.09 18.84
CA GLU A 142 -6.47 11.90 19.81
C GLU A 142 -6.36 10.43 20.24
N SER A 143 -5.20 10.06 20.77
CA SER A 143 -4.95 8.76 21.35
C SER A 143 -3.89 8.88 22.49
N GLU A 144 -3.68 7.80 23.24
CA GLU A 144 -2.63 7.75 24.27
C GLU A 144 -1.22 7.99 23.71
N LYS A 145 -0.98 7.62 22.44
CA LYS A 145 0.29 7.90 21.75
C LYS A 145 0.22 9.26 21.06
N SER A 146 1.33 10.01 21.11
CA SER A 146 1.43 11.26 20.35
C SER A 146 1.25 11.01 18.83
N PRO A 147 0.78 12.00 18.08
CA PRO A 147 0.62 11.89 16.62
C PRO A 147 1.92 11.46 15.93
N GLU A 148 3.06 12.02 16.30
CA GLU A 148 4.39 11.72 15.72
C GLU A 148 4.80 10.27 16.00
N ALA A 149 4.52 9.76 17.22
CA ALA A 149 4.78 8.37 17.55
C ALA A 149 3.92 7.41 16.70
N ARG A 150 2.65 7.76 16.49
CA ARG A 150 1.73 7.00 15.61
C ARG A 150 2.22 6.98 14.16
N LEU A 151 2.69 8.13 13.63
CA LEU A 151 3.25 8.26 12.29
C LEU A 151 4.49 7.40 12.14
N SER A 152 5.45 7.58 13.05
CA SER A 152 6.74 6.89 13.03
C SER A 152 6.57 5.37 13.12
N GLU A 153 5.68 4.88 13.97
CA GLU A 153 5.39 3.45 14.12
C GLU A 153 4.83 2.84 12.83
N LYS A 154 3.83 3.48 12.21
CA LYS A 154 3.23 2.97 10.97
C LYS A 154 4.20 3.02 9.80
N ASP A 155 4.94 4.10 9.64
CA ASP A 155 5.91 4.22 8.55
C ASP A 155 7.10 3.29 8.75
N LYS A 156 7.54 3.06 10.00
CA LYS A 156 8.57 2.04 10.31
C LYS A 156 8.12 0.64 9.89
N ARG A 157 6.87 0.25 10.18
CA ARG A 157 6.33 -1.05 9.76
C ARG A 157 6.37 -1.21 8.24
N ARG A 158 5.90 -0.21 7.48
CA ARG A 158 5.92 -0.21 6.02
C ARG A 158 7.34 -0.30 5.47
N ARG A 159 8.26 0.49 6.02
CA ARG A 159 9.67 0.49 5.61
C ARG A 159 10.32 -0.87 5.80
N VAL A 160 10.12 -1.49 6.98
CA VAL A 160 10.68 -2.81 7.29
C VAL A 160 10.08 -3.89 6.40
N HIS A 161 8.77 -3.89 6.19
CA HIS A 161 8.07 -4.81 5.30
C HIS A 161 8.54 -4.66 3.84
N TYR A 162 8.61 -3.43 3.35
CA TYR A 162 9.07 -3.14 2.00
C TYR A 162 10.51 -3.62 1.78
N GLN A 163 11.43 -3.26 2.69
CA GLN A 163 12.82 -3.70 2.61
C GLN A 163 12.95 -5.22 2.64
N HIS A 164 12.17 -5.90 3.48
CA HIS A 164 12.24 -7.36 3.62
C HIS A 164 11.87 -8.09 2.32
N TYR A 165 10.76 -7.71 1.69
CA TYR A 165 10.25 -8.42 0.51
C TYR A 165 10.80 -7.91 -0.81
N THR A 166 11.34 -6.70 -0.86
CA THR A 166 11.78 -6.09 -2.12
C THR A 166 13.29 -5.90 -2.21
N GLY A 167 14.00 -5.91 -1.09
CA GLY A 167 15.41 -5.51 -1.00
C GLY A 167 15.65 -4.02 -1.23
N ARG A 168 14.59 -3.22 -1.50
CA ARG A 168 14.68 -1.79 -1.82
C ARG A 168 14.41 -0.92 -0.61
N THR A 169 14.92 0.31 -0.63
CA THR A 169 14.58 1.32 0.37
C THR A 169 13.25 2.00 0.01
N TRP A 170 12.29 1.93 0.91
CA TRP A 170 10.98 2.56 0.76
C TRP A 170 11.08 4.09 0.73
N GLY A 171 10.33 4.73 -0.17
CA GLY A 171 10.33 6.19 -0.34
C GLY A 171 11.53 6.75 -1.11
N THR A 172 12.42 5.91 -1.63
CA THR A 172 13.50 6.34 -2.50
C THR A 172 12.95 6.74 -3.87
N ALA A 173 13.19 7.97 -4.29
CA ALA A 173 12.60 8.57 -5.50
C ALA A 173 12.79 7.71 -6.76
N GLN A 174 13.91 7.01 -6.88
CA GLN A 174 14.24 6.14 -8.03
C GLN A 174 13.30 4.93 -8.17
N ASN A 175 12.51 4.63 -7.17
CA ASN A 175 11.53 3.54 -7.22
C ASN A 175 10.18 3.97 -7.80
N TYR A 176 9.99 5.27 -8.08
CA TYR A 176 8.70 5.85 -8.45
C TYR A 176 8.84 6.79 -9.64
N ASP A 177 7.78 6.91 -10.44
CA ASP A 177 7.70 7.88 -11.54
C ASP A 177 7.39 9.29 -11.01
N LEU A 178 6.60 9.38 -9.92
CA LEU A 178 6.23 10.62 -9.24
C LEU A 178 6.43 10.53 -7.73
N CYS A 179 7.09 11.54 -7.15
CA CYS A 179 7.18 11.74 -5.71
C CYS A 179 6.60 13.12 -5.37
N LEU A 180 5.48 13.15 -4.63
CA LEU A 180 4.72 14.38 -4.41
C LEU A 180 4.61 14.70 -2.90
N ASN A 181 4.98 15.95 -2.55
CA ASN A 181 4.80 16.48 -1.20
C ASN A 181 3.41 17.11 -1.07
N SER A 182 2.44 16.30 -0.63
CA SER A 182 1.05 16.76 -0.48
C SER A 182 0.84 17.82 0.60
N GLY A 183 1.73 17.91 1.57
CA GLY A 183 1.70 18.97 2.59
C GLY A 183 2.03 20.33 2.02
N ASN A 184 2.90 20.38 1.02
CA ASN A 184 3.35 21.61 0.40
C ASN A 184 2.46 22.07 -0.78
N ILE A 185 2.12 21.15 -1.69
CA ILE A 185 1.35 21.50 -2.90
C ILE A 185 -0.16 21.26 -2.77
N GLY A 186 -0.61 20.56 -1.72
CA GLY A 186 -2.01 20.25 -1.48
C GLY A 186 -2.48 18.96 -2.17
N ILE A 187 -3.61 18.42 -1.68
CA ILE A 187 -4.22 17.18 -2.17
C ILE A 187 -4.68 17.34 -3.63
N ASP A 188 -5.40 18.41 -3.94
CA ASP A 188 -5.97 18.62 -5.27
C ASP A 188 -4.89 18.78 -6.34
N ALA A 189 -3.82 19.52 -6.05
CA ALA A 189 -2.70 19.64 -6.97
C ALA A 189 -2.00 18.30 -7.22
N CYS A 190 -1.84 17.45 -6.19
CA CYS A 190 -1.32 16.10 -6.38
C CYS A 190 -2.21 15.29 -7.33
N VAL A 191 -3.53 15.38 -7.20
CA VAL A 191 -4.48 14.70 -8.10
C VAL A 191 -4.30 15.17 -9.53
N GLU A 192 -4.26 16.48 -9.79
CA GLU A 192 -4.10 17.03 -11.15
C GLU A 192 -2.76 16.62 -11.79
N ILE A 193 -1.67 16.58 -11.02
CA ILE A 193 -0.36 16.12 -11.51
C ILE A 193 -0.43 14.64 -11.95
N ILE A 194 -1.03 13.77 -11.13
CA ILE A 194 -1.18 12.37 -11.46
C ILE A 194 -2.04 12.17 -12.71
N LEU A 195 -3.18 12.86 -12.80
CA LEU A 195 -4.06 12.83 -13.98
C LEU A 195 -3.34 13.31 -15.24
N SER A 196 -2.56 14.38 -15.14
CA SER A 196 -1.75 14.90 -16.25
C SER A 196 -0.72 13.87 -16.71
N ALA A 197 0.00 13.22 -15.77
CA ALA A 197 0.98 12.19 -16.11
C ALA A 197 0.37 10.98 -16.81
N VAL A 198 -0.81 10.52 -16.37
CA VAL A 198 -1.56 9.43 -17.02
C VAL A 198 -1.94 9.82 -18.45
N ASN A 199 -2.46 11.02 -18.66
CA ASN A 199 -2.92 11.50 -19.98
C ASN A 199 -1.77 11.82 -20.96
N SER A 200 -0.59 12.18 -20.43
CA SER A 200 0.58 12.53 -21.24
C SER A 200 1.35 11.31 -21.76
N SER A 201 1.03 10.13 -21.27
CA SER A 201 1.72 8.87 -21.63
C SER A 201 1.13 8.19 -22.89
N LYS A 202 0.65 9.01 -23.84
CA LYS A 202 0.12 8.54 -25.13
C LYS A 202 1.23 8.19 -26.11
#